data_1c103d0b9756f104d22cc09bc0d814fe
#
_entry.id   1c103d0b9756f104d22cc09bc0d814fe
#
_cell.length_a   1.000
_cell.length_b   1.000
_cell.length_c   1.000
_cell.angle_alpha   90.00
_cell.angle_beta   90.00
_cell.angle_gamma   90.00
#
_symmetry.space_group_name_H-M   'P 1'
#
loop_
_entity.id
_entity.type
_entity.pdbx_description
1 polymer ?
#
loop_
_entity_poly.entity_id
_entity_poly.type
_entity_poly.pdbx_seq_one_letter_code
_entity_poly.pdbx_strand_id
1 'polypeptide(L)'
;HNALFLYFFVIVHAEMDAILSCGRTNNSTVGASIFVTTFPCHNCAKHIVASGIKEVFFIEPYPKSKALGLWSDSMTLKPPTSYVSDKLNFNPFVGVGPRSFLDLFSMAQGSGNEIKRKSEGNTIPWDSQTATLRLSSNIFSLNEIEQGISDKLDEIEQDI
;
A
#
# COMPACT_ATOMS: atom_id res chain seq x y z
N HIS A 1 -18.73 29.23 -8.23
CA HIS A 1 -19.04 27.81 -8.03
C HIS A 1 -17.79 26.94 -7.95
N ASN A 2 -16.71 27.24 -8.72
CA ASN A 2 -15.49 26.41 -8.75
C ASN A 2 -14.59 26.57 -7.51
N ALA A 3 -14.60 27.72 -6.86
CA ALA A 3 -13.75 27.96 -5.68
C ALA A 3 -14.23 27.18 -4.44
N LEU A 4 -15.53 26.95 -4.31
CA LEU A 4 -16.10 26.15 -3.20
C LEU A 4 -15.75 24.67 -3.32
N PHE A 5 -15.68 24.15 -4.55
CA PHE A 5 -15.32 22.76 -4.82
C PHE A 5 -13.86 22.46 -4.50
N LEU A 6 -12.96 23.40 -4.84
CA LEU A 6 -11.53 23.29 -4.52
C LEU A 6 -11.26 23.33 -3.00
N TYR A 7 -12.02 24.13 -2.26
CA TYR A 7 -11.90 24.23 -0.81
C TYR A 7 -12.32 22.96 -0.08
N PHE A 8 -13.32 22.24 -0.59
CA PHE A 8 -13.74 20.94 -0.05
C PHE A 8 -12.68 19.86 -0.22
N PHE A 9 -11.96 19.84 -1.34
CA PHE A 9 -10.93 18.83 -1.59
C PHE A 9 -9.69 18.98 -0.68
N VAL A 10 -9.41 20.17 -0.19
CA VAL A 10 -8.25 20.42 0.70
C VAL A 10 -8.57 20.16 2.17
N ILE A 11 -9.84 20.25 2.57
CA ILE A 11 -10.26 20.12 3.98
C ILE A 11 -10.76 18.72 4.32
N VAL A 12 -11.34 18.02 3.36
CA VAL A 12 -11.92 16.68 3.57
C VAL A 12 -11.07 15.65 2.83
N HIS A 13 -10.50 14.70 3.56
CA HIS A 13 -9.79 13.58 2.98
C HIS A 13 -10.75 12.68 2.20
N ALA A 14 -10.24 11.99 1.18
CA ALA A 14 -11.05 11.18 0.27
C ALA A 14 -11.89 10.11 1.00
N GLU A 15 -11.35 9.52 2.05
CA GLU A 15 -12.04 8.54 2.89
C GLU A 15 -13.29 9.15 3.54
N MET A 16 -13.16 10.38 4.06
CA MET A 16 -14.26 11.09 4.67
C MET A 16 -15.31 11.50 3.64
N ASP A 17 -14.87 11.97 2.46
CA ASP A 17 -15.83 12.32 1.41
C ASP A 17 -16.60 11.09 0.91
N ALA A 18 -15.95 9.93 0.81
CA ALA A 18 -16.61 8.67 0.47
C ALA A 18 -17.70 8.31 1.50
N ILE A 19 -17.38 8.36 2.80
CA ILE A 19 -18.34 8.07 3.88
C ILE A 19 -19.52 9.06 3.85
N LEU A 20 -19.22 10.36 3.73
CA LEU A 20 -20.25 11.39 3.66
C LEU A 20 -21.10 11.28 2.40
N SER A 21 -20.52 10.84 1.28
CA SER A 21 -21.24 10.60 0.03
C SER A 21 -22.23 9.45 0.17
N CYS A 22 -21.86 8.38 0.86
CA CYS A 22 -22.82 7.32 1.20
C CYS A 22 -24.01 7.86 1.99
N GLY A 23 -23.76 8.68 3.02
CA GLY A 23 -24.82 9.33 3.79
C GLY A 23 -25.71 10.24 2.94
N ARG A 24 -25.11 11.06 2.05
CA ARG A 24 -25.85 11.95 1.14
C ARG A 24 -26.75 11.17 0.14
N THR A 25 -26.34 9.97 -0.23
CA THR A 25 -27.05 9.11 -1.19
C THR A 25 -27.90 8.03 -0.52
N ASN A 26 -28.08 8.11 0.81
CA ASN A 26 -28.84 7.16 1.61
C ASN A 26 -28.35 5.70 1.51
N ASN A 27 -27.03 5.53 1.34
CA ASN A 27 -26.39 4.23 1.36
C ASN A 27 -25.75 3.97 2.73
N SER A 28 -25.98 2.77 3.28
CA SER A 28 -25.37 2.37 4.54
C SER A 28 -23.89 2.02 4.35
N THR A 29 -23.05 2.47 5.28
CA THR A 29 -21.63 2.08 5.38
C THR A 29 -21.42 0.91 6.35
N VAL A 30 -22.46 0.51 7.09
CA VAL A 30 -22.37 -0.56 8.09
C VAL A 30 -22.05 -1.90 7.42
N GLY A 31 -20.97 -2.53 7.85
CA GLY A 31 -20.49 -3.79 7.27
C GLY A 31 -19.77 -3.67 5.94
N ALA A 32 -19.63 -2.46 5.39
CA ALA A 32 -18.96 -2.22 4.12
C ALA A 32 -17.44 -2.37 4.21
N SER A 33 -16.79 -2.48 3.05
CA SER A 33 -15.33 -2.36 2.89
C SER A 33 -14.98 -1.04 2.20
N ILE A 34 -13.87 -0.41 2.60
CA ILE A 34 -13.32 0.78 1.97
C ILE A 34 -11.95 0.48 1.37
N PHE A 35 -11.72 0.97 0.15
CA PHE A 35 -10.46 0.83 -0.57
C PHE A 35 -9.79 2.19 -0.66
N VAL A 36 -8.55 2.27 -0.19
CA VAL A 36 -7.77 3.52 -0.12
C VAL A 36 -6.37 3.32 -0.69
N THR A 37 -5.82 4.36 -1.30
CA THR A 37 -4.46 4.29 -1.85
C THR A 37 -3.39 4.27 -0.78
N THR A 38 -3.63 4.97 0.33
CA THR A 38 -2.68 5.09 1.43
C THR A 38 -3.38 4.74 2.75
N PHE A 39 -2.65 4.14 3.68
CA PHE A 39 -3.17 3.85 5.03
C PHE A 39 -3.78 5.11 5.66
N PRO A 40 -5.02 5.08 6.15
CA PRO A 40 -5.73 6.25 6.64
C PRO A 40 -5.01 6.97 7.79
N CYS A 41 -5.07 8.29 7.78
CA CYS A 41 -4.61 9.06 8.93
C CYS A 41 -5.50 8.78 10.14
N HIS A 42 -5.01 9.11 11.34
CA HIS A 42 -5.75 8.82 12.57
C HIS A 42 -7.13 9.50 12.65
N ASN A 43 -7.32 10.67 12.00
CA ASN A 43 -8.62 11.31 11.93
C ASN A 43 -9.60 10.55 11.03
N CYS A 44 -9.19 10.13 9.82
CA CYS A 44 -10.03 9.32 8.95
C CYS A 44 -10.35 7.97 9.59
N ALA A 45 -9.37 7.32 10.20
CA ALA A 45 -9.52 6.01 10.81
C ALA A 45 -10.62 5.98 11.89
N LYS A 46 -10.69 6.99 12.78
CA LYS A 46 -11.78 7.06 13.78
C LYS A 46 -13.17 7.18 13.17
N HIS A 47 -13.28 7.91 12.04
CA HIS A 47 -14.56 8.07 11.35
C HIS A 47 -14.94 6.81 10.59
N ILE A 48 -13.96 6.07 10.04
CA ILE A 48 -14.17 4.77 9.42
C ILE A 48 -14.75 3.78 10.45
N VAL A 49 -14.17 3.74 11.68
CA VAL A 49 -14.73 2.94 12.79
C VAL A 49 -16.15 3.38 13.10
N ALA A 50 -16.35 4.68 13.32
CA ALA A 50 -17.64 5.23 13.72
C ALA A 50 -18.74 5.02 12.65
N SER A 51 -18.38 4.89 11.38
CA SER A 51 -19.31 4.63 10.29
C SER A 51 -19.71 3.14 10.15
N GLY A 52 -19.17 2.25 10.97
CA GLY A 52 -19.49 0.83 10.95
C GLY A 52 -18.86 0.04 9.80
N ILE A 53 -17.88 0.60 9.12
CA ILE A 53 -17.08 -0.12 8.12
C ILE A 53 -16.31 -1.25 8.81
N LYS A 54 -16.24 -2.41 8.18
CA LYS A 54 -15.62 -3.62 8.72
C LYS A 54 -14.19 -3.84 8.24
N GLU A 55 -13.89 -3.40 7.03
CA GLU A 55 -12.60 -3.67 6.39
C GLU A 55 -12.07 -2.43 5.67
N VAL A 56 -10.79 -2.21 5.81
CA VAL A 56 -10.03 -1.20 5.05
C VAL A 56 -8.95 -1.92 4.24
N PHE A 57 -8.94 -1.74 2.94
CA PHE A 57 -7.86 -2.20 2.06
C PHE A 57 -7.01 -1.01 1.65
N PHE A 58 -5.70 -1.06 1.90
CA PHE A 58 -4.78 0.03 1.57
C PHE A 58 -3.57 -0.48 0.80
N ILE A 59 -3.01 0.36 -0.08
CA ILE A 59 -1.85 0.02 -0.92
C ILE A 59 -0.57 0.46 -0.24
N GLU A 60 -0.46 1.75 0.12
CA GLU A 60 0.76 2.31 0.67
C GLU A 60 0.67 2.49 2.19
N PRO A 61 1.72 2.12 2.95
CA PRO A 61 1.77 2.40 4.38
C PRO A 61 1.88 3.90 4.65
N TYR A 62 1.34 4.34 5.79
CA TYR A 62 1.52 5.70 6.30
C TYR A 62 2.11 5.69 7.71
N PRO A 63 3.44 5.66 7.85
CA PRO A 63 4.12 5.51 9.16
C PRO A 63 3.80 6.61 10.17
N LYS A 64 3.38 7.80 9.69
CA LYS A 64 2.97 8.92 10.56
C LYS A 64 1.57 8.76 11.15
N SER A 65 0.79 7.78 10.68
CA SER A 65 -0.53 7.51 11.25
C SER A 65 -0.38 6.91 12.65
N LYS A 66 -1.06 7.51 13.61
CA LYS A 66 -1.13 7.00 14.98
C LYS A 66 -2.40 6.18 15.23
N ALA A 67 -3.15 5.82 14.18
CA ALA A 67 -4.45 5.18 14.29
C ALA A 67 -4.42 3.89 15.12
N LEU A 68 -3.52 2.98 14.78
CA LEU A 68 -3.38 1.69 15.48
C LEU A 68 -2.97 1.84 16.96
N GLY A 69 -2.15 2.84 17.27
CA GLY A 69 -1.74 3.11 18.65
C GLY A 69 -2.84 3.78 19.49
N LEU A 70 -3.62 4.67 18.88
CA LEU A 70 -4.67 5.42 19.58
C LEU A 70 -5.95 4.58 19.78
N TRP A 71 -6.27 3.69 18.85
CA TRP A 71 -7.52 2.90 18.85
C TRP A 71 -7.26 1.40 18.63
N SER A 72 -6.30 0.86 19.38
CA SER A 72 -5.96 -0.57 19.37
C SER A 72 -7.10 -1.47 19.86
N ASP A 73 -8.05 -0.92 20.62
CA ASP A 73 -9.27 -1.58 21.06
C ASP A 73 -10.27 -1.80 19.91
N SER A 74 -10.31 -0.88 18.96
CA SER A 74 -11.31 -0.82 17.87
C SER A 74 -10.76 -1.24 16.52
N MET A 75 -9.44 -1.31 16.35
CA MET A 75 -8.75 -1.59 15.08
C MET A 75 -7.69 -2.67 15.21
N THR A 76 -7.43 -3.37 14.11
CA THR A 76 -6.35 -4.36 14.03
C THR A 76 -5.72 -4.39 12.64
N LEU A 77 -4.40 -4.60 12.60
CA LEU A 77 -3.63 -4.91 11.39
C LEU A 77 -3.26 -6.40 11.46
N LYS A 78 -4.16 -7.27 11.04
CA LYS A 78 -3.92 -8.71 11.03
C LYS A 78 -3.96 -9.27 9.61
N PRO A 79 -3.24 -10.37 9.35
CA PRO A 79 -3.34 -11.05 8.07
C PRO A 79 -4.78 -11.48 7.75
N PRO A 80 -5.17 -11.59 6.48
CA PRO A 80 -6.54 -11.93 6.06
C PRO A 80 -7.08 -13.27 6.62
N THR A 81 -6.18 -14.15 7.08
CA THR A 81 -6.53 -15.49 7.63
C THR A 81 -6.99 -15.46 9.08
N SER A 82 -6.92 -14.31 9.78
CA SER A 82 -7.29 -14.20 11.19
C SER A 82 -8.15 -12.98 11.45
N TYR A 83 -9.40 -13.01 10.98
CA TYR A 83 -10.36 -11.95 11.28
C TYR A 83 -10.71 -11.93 12.75
N VAL A 84 -10.62 -10.75 13.38
CA VAL A 84 -11.20 -10.48 14.68
C VAL A 84 -12.54 -9.80 14.42
N SER A 85 -13.64 -10.51 14.72
CA SER A 85 -15.00 -10.12 14.33
C SER A 85 -15.47 -8.75 14.86
N ASP A 86 -14.91 -8.29 15.97
CA ASP A 86 -15.37 -7.10 16.67
C ASP A 86 -14.55 -5.85 16.37
N LYS A 87 -13.46 -5.97 15.62
CA LYS A 87 -12.57 -4.86 15.28
C LYS A 87 -12.60 -4.57 13.77
N LEU A 88 -12.36 -3.30 13.44
CA LEU A 88 -12.06 -2.89 12.07
C LEU A 88 -10.74 -3.51 11.62
N ASN A 89 -10.77 -4.27 10.53
CA ASN A 89 -9.58 -4.91 9.98
C ASN A 89 -8.93 -4.02 8.93
N PHE A 90 -7.64 -3.72 9.11
CA PHE A 90 -6.81 -3.09 8.09
C PHE A 90 -6.05 -4.16 7.33
N ASN A 91 -6.29 -4.25 6.03
CA ASN A 91 -5.75 -5.25 5.14
C ASN A 91 -4.79 -4.57 4.15
N PRO A 92 -3.48 -4.85 4.19
CA PRO A 92 -2.59 -4.39 3.13
C PRO A 92 -2.97 -5.07 1.81
N PHE A 93 -2.93 -4.31 0.72
CA PHE A 93 -3.16 -4.84 -0.61
C PHE A 93 -2.05 -5.82 -0.98
N VAL A 94 -2.45 -7.01 -1.40
CA VAL A 94 -1.54 -8.04 -1.91
C VAL A 94 -1.73 -8.13 -3.41
N GLY A 95 -0.70 -7.72 -4.17
CA GLY A 95 -0.76 -7.71 -5.63
C GLY A 95 0.18 -6.68 -6.26
N VAL A 96 0.06 -6.50 -7.55
CA VAL A 96 0.86 -5.51 -8.29
C VAL A 96 0.18 -4.15 -8.21
N GLY A 97 0.66 -3.29 -7.34
CA GLY A 97 0.21 -1.90 -7.23
C GLY A 97 0.60 -1.06 -8.46
N PRO A 98 -0.02 0.13 -8.67
CA PRO A 98 0.23 0.96 -9.85
C PRO A 98 1.70 1.29 -10.07
N ARG A 99 2.44 1.60 -9.01
CA ARG A 99 3.87 1.90 -9.08
C ARG A 99 4.67 0.66 -9.47
N SER A 100 4.42 -0.46 -8.84
CA SER A 100 5.08 -1.73 -9.18
C SER A 100 4.75 -2.17 -10.61
N PHE A 101 3.57 -1.86 -11.12
CA PHE A 101 3.21 -2.11 -12.51
C PHE A 101 4.10 -1.32 -13.47
N LEU A 102 4.32 -0.03 -13.20
CA LEU A 102 5.23 0.79 -14.02
C LEU A 102 6.67 0.28 -13.94
N ASP A 103 7.13 -0.06 -12.74
CA ASP A 103 8.48 -0.56 -12.52
C ASP A 103 8.74 -1.90 -13.23
N LEU A 104 7.74 -2.80 -13.28
CA LEU A 104 7.87 -4.11 -13.88
C LEU A 104 7.63 -4.14 -15.40
N PHE A 105 6.63 -3.40 -15.88
CA PHE A 105 6.10 -3.58 -17.24
C PHE A 105 6.33 -2.39 -18.17
N SER A 106 6.60 -1.19 -17.67
CA SER A 106 6.95 -0.06 -18.54
C SER A 106 8.36 -0.24 -19.10
N MET A 107 8.58 0.16 -20.34
CA MET A 107 9.91 0.10 -20.95
C MET A 107 10.85 1.21 -20.49
N ALA A 108 10.32 2.38 -20.15
CA ALA A 108 11.10 3.58 -19.85
C ALA A 108 10.63 4.34 -18.59
N GLN A 109 9.42 4.09 -18.10
CA GLN A 109 8.86 4.77 -16.94
C GLN A 109 9.07 3.93 -15.66
N GLY A 110 9.07 4.60 -14.51
CA GLY A 110 9.34 3.98 -13.22
C GLY A 110 10.82 3.95 -12.87
N SER A 111 11.17 3.25 -11.80
CA SER A 111 12.53 3.19 -11.23
C SER A 111 13.44 2.13 -11.84
N GLY A 112 12.92 1.30 -12.75
CA GLY A 112 13.68 0.20 -13.33
C GLY A 112 14.59 0.62 -14.48
N ASN A 113 15.47 -0.28 -14.91
CA ASN A 113 16.34 -0.08 -16.05
C ASN A 113 15.54 0.15 -17.33
N GLU A 114 15.94 1.12 -18.15
CA GLU A 114 15.33 1.33 -19.48
C GLU A 114 15.61 0.12 -20.37
N ILE A 115 14.57 -0.42 -20.99
CA ILE A 115 14.68 -1.56 -21.91
C ILE A 115 14.56 -1.05 -23.34
N LYS A 116 15.58 -1.25 -24.15
CA LYS A 116 15.59 -0.94 -25.57
C LYS A 116 15.36 -2.20 -26.38
N ARG A 117 14.29 -2.25 -27.17
CA ARG A 117 13.98 -3.37 -28.07
C ARG A 117 14.55 -3.20 -29.47
N LYS A 118 14.84 -1.96 -29.87
CA LYS A 118 15.33 -1.62 -31.19
C LYS A 118 16.51 -0.66 -31.09
N SER A 119 17.49 -0.81 -31.98
CA SER A 119 18.55 0.13 -32.24
C SER A 119 18.59 0.41 -33.72
N GLU A 120 18.56 1.69 -34.12
CA GLU A 120 18.58 2.14 -35.53
C GLU A 120 17.53 1.43 -36.42
N GLY A 121 16.34 1.17 -35.89
CA GLY A 121 15.24 0.49 -36.59
C GLY A 121 15.29 -1.03 -36.58
N ASN A 122 16.40 -1.64 -36.21
CA ASN A 122 16.57 -3.08 -36.13
C ASN A 122 16.28 -3.62 -34.71
N THR A 123 15.72 -4.83 -34.61
CA THR A 123 15.52 -5.51 -33.33
C THR A 123 16.86 -5.88 -32.70
N ILE A 124 17.02 -5.57 -31.40
CA ILE A 124 18.15 -6.01 -30.62
C ILE A 124 17.97 -7.50 -30.30
N PRO A 125 18.96 -8.36 -30.57
CA PRO A 125 18.92 -9.77 -30.17
C PRO A 125 18.70 -9.87 -28.66
N TRP A 126 17.76 -10.74 -28.25
CA TRP A 126 17.48 -10.98 -26.85
C TRP A 126 17.92 -12.38 -26.44
N ASP A 127 18.65 -12.46 -25.34
CA ASP A 127 19.09 -13.70 -24.72
C ASP A 127 18.77 -13.64 -23.24
N SER A 128 18.11 -14.67 -22.71
CA SER A 128 17.70 -14.75 -21.32
C SER A 128 18.86 -14.70 -20.30
N GLN A 129 20.07 -15.11 -20.72
CA GLN A 129 21.25 -15.09 -19.84
C GLN A 129 21.96 -13.74 -19.78
N THR A 130 21.86 -12.95 -20.84
CA THR A 130 22.54 -11.66 -20.96
C THR A 130 21.59 -10.45 -20.91
N ALA A 131 20.29 -10.71 -20.88
CA ALA A 131 19.27 -9.66 -20.89
C ALA A 131 19.35 -8.81 -19.62
N THR A 132 19.30 -7.49 -19.81
CA THR A 132 19.14 -6.56 -18.70
C THR A 132 17.74 -6.69 -18.12
N LEU A 133 17.67 -7.04 -16.82
CA LEU A 133 16.39 -7.09 -16.12
C LEU A 133 15.82 -5.68 -15.94
N ARG A 134 14.51 -5.55 -16.07
CA ARG A 134 13.79 -4.30 -15.84
C ARG A 134 14.02 -3.79 -14.42
N LEU A 135 13.93 -4.68 -13.42
CA LEU A 135 14.31 -4.41 -12.05
C LEU A 135 15.54 -5.23 -11.70
N SER A 136 16.49 -4.62 -11.00
CA SER A 136 17.58 -5.35 -10.37
C SER A 136 16.95 -6.28 -9.34
N SER A 137 16.88 -7.59 -9.64
CA SER A 137 16.54 -8.55 -8.61
C SER A 137 17.75 -8.67 -7.69
N ASN A 138 17.53 -8.57 -6.39
CA ASN A 138 18.56 -9.00 -5.45
C ASN A 138 18.84 -10.48 -5.72
N ILE A 139 20.10 -10.82 -5.92
CA ILE A 139 20.57 -12.20 -6.19
C ILE A 139 20.25 -13.09 -4.98
N PHE A 140 20.05 -12.49 -3.82
CA PHE A 140 19.71 -13.18 -2.59
C PHE A 140 18.20 -13.30 -2.42
N SER A 141 17.74 -14.47 -2.04
CA SER A 141 16.35 -14.66 -1.62
C SER A 141 16.06 -13.82 -0.36
N LEU A 142 14.80 -13.45 -0.14
CA LEU A 142 14.40 -12.75 1.09
C LEU A 142 14.87 -13.51 2.35
N ASN A 143 14.82 -14.85 2.32
CA ASN A 143 15.26 -15.69 3.43
C ASN A 143 16.76 -15.54 3.71
N GLU A 144 17.60 -15.42 2.68
CA GLU A 144 19.04 -15.21 2.85
C GLU A 144 19.36 -13.83 3.41
N ILE A 145 18.57 -12.82 3.02
CA ILE A 145 18.71 -11.47 3.57
C ILE A 145 18.26 -11.44 5.03
N GLU A 146 17.13 -12.05 5.36
CA GLU A 146 16.63 -12.16 6.72
C GLU A 146 17.59 -12.93 7.62
N GLN A 147 18.15 -14.05 7.16
CA GLN A 147 19.13 -14.82 7.89
C GLN A 147 20.42 -13.99 8.14
N GLY A 148 20.93 -13.31 7.11
CA GLY A 148 22.11 -12.48 7.25
C GLY A 148 21.92 -11.27 8.19
N ILE A 149 20.69 -10.76 8.35
CA ILE A 149 20.38 -9.73 9.35
C ILE A 149 20.32 -10.35 10.75
N SER A 150 19.69 -11.52 10.88
CA SER A 150 19.61 -12.25 12.17
C SER A 150 21.00 -12.59 12.69
N ASP A 151 21.86 -13.15 11.85
CA ASP A 151 23.22 -13.53 12.23
C ASP A 151 24.04 -12.31 12.73
N LYS A 152 23.86 -11.14 12.09
CA LYS A 152 24.52 -9.89 12.53
C LYS A 152 23.97 -9.35 13.85
N LEU A 153 22.68 -9.55 14.13
CA LEU A 153 22.10 -9.14 15.41
C LEU A 153 22.64 -10.01 16.55
N ASP A 154 22.74 -11.33 16.31
CA ASP A 154 23.29 -12.27 17.27
C ASP A 154 24.77 -11.99 17.57
N GLU A 155 25.57 -11.56 16.57
CA GLU A 155 26.95 -11.10 16.77
C GLU A 155 27.03 -9.86 17.69
N ILE A 156 26.15 -8.88 17.47
CA ILE A 156 26.12 -7.64 18.27
C ILE A 156 25.69 -7.91 19.71
N GLU A 157 24.75 -8.84 19.93
CA GLU A 157 24.32 -9.21 21.29
C GLU A 157 25.40 -9.98 22.09
N GLN A 158 26.33 -10.64 21.42
CA GLN A 158 27.46 -11.33 22.07
C GLN A 158 28.60 -10.38 22.44
N ASP A 159 28.68 -9.20 21.83
CA ASP A 159 29.71 -8.19 22.09
C ASP A 159 29.31 -7.16 23.17
N ILE A 160 28.12 -7.28 23.76
CA ILE A 160 27.61 -6.43 24.86
C ILE A 160 27.64 -7.20 26.19
#